data_9ae6391aedf46f9046766528453fd855
#
_entry.id   9ae6391aedf46f9046766528453fd855
#
_cell.length_a   1.000
_cell.length_b   1.000
_cell.length_c   1.000
_cell.angle_alpha   90.00
_cell.angle_beta   90.00
_cell.angle_gamma   90.00
#
_symmetry.space_group_name_H-M   'P 1'
#
loop_
_entity.id
_entity.type
_entity.pdbx_description
1 polymer ?
#
loop_
_entity_poly.entity_id
_entity_poly.type
_entity_poly.pdbx_seq_one_letter_code
_entity_poly.pdbx_strand_id
1 'polypeptide(L)'
;MYYSAGTYEAFAHPEKPKDVDKKSAYIIGTGLAGLTAAFYLVRDGQMKGEHIHLLEKLELAGGSCDGRKDITKGFYMRGGREMDNHFEVMWDTFRDVPSIETPGVSVLDEYYWLNKHDPNYSLCRATVNCGKDAHTDKKFELDKESAMALSKLFLTPEKDLEDKKISEVLPDSFWSTNFWLYWQTMFAFQRWSSALEMKRYLCRYVHHIDGLPDFSALRFTKYNQYESMILPLVKYLEAHGVRIEYGMDVKNVIIKDDGGRKIAKQIVYIKDGKQQTIDLIEDDLVFITNGCCTDTSCYGDQTHAPDLSGVKNGFGESWDMWKAIAAQAKNGEYGNPDKFCSDVDATNWMSATVATSDDEIIRYIMNICKRDPRMGKVTTGGIVTVKDSTENWYLSWTINRQPQFKSQDKNMVLVWLYSLNTNKEGNYVKKAMRDCTGEEICREWLYHIGVPTEKINALAKNSCNTTTCYMPYINAFFQPRKESDRPKVVPDGAVNFAFIGQFAETPRDTIFTTEYSMRTGMESVYTLLDIDRGVPEVWGSKYFVRELLRACYYAIDKKPITDIKLSFKEKMLLKVVMKKVKGTDVELLLKESGLIE
;
A
#
# COMPACT_ATOMS: atom_id res chain seq x y z
N MET A 1 25.12 2.03 -1.20
CA MET A 1 24.26 0.91 -1.56
C MET A 1 24.34 0.62 -3.04
N TYR A 2 24.30 -0.62 -3.36
CA TYR A 2 24.40 -1.17 -4.69
C TYR A 2 23.05 -1.72 -5.15
N TYR A 3 22.46 -1.11 -6.17
CA TYR A 3 21.22 -1.55 -6.79
C TYR A 3 21.53 -2.28 -8.08
N SER A 4 21.29 -3.58 -8.12
CA SER A 4 21.40 -4.37 -9.34
C SER A 4 20.66 -5.69 -9.18
N ALA A 5 20.71 -6.50 -10.24
CA ALA A 5 20.32 -7.91 -10.18
C ALA A 5 21.33 -8.77 -9.37
N GLY A 6 22.35 -8.16 -8.79
CA GLY A 6 23.46 -8.85 -8.15
C GLY A 6 24.53 -9.29 -9.13
N THR A 7 25.55 -9.97 -8.63
CA THR A 7 26.58 -10.60 -9.45
C THR A 7 26.31 -12.09 -9.59
N TYR A 8 26.68 -12.71 -10.69
CA TYR A 8 26.57 -14.15 -10.89
C TYR A 8 27.29 -14.93 -9.77
N GLU A 9 28.46 -14.47 -9.38
CA GLU A 9 29.28 -15.06 -8.33
C GLU A 9 28.52 -15.09 -6.98
N ALA A 10 27.97 -13.95 -6.57
CA ALA A 10 27.21 -13.83 -5.33
C ALA A 10 25.91 -14.67 -5.32
N PHE A 11 25.30 -14.89 -6.50
CA PHE A 11 24.16 -15.80 -6.61
C PHE A 11 24.57 -17.27 -6.51
N ALA A 12 25.67 -17.65 -7.17
CA ALA A 12 26.12 -19.04 -7.23
C ALA A 12 26.79 -19.49 -5.93
N HIS A 13 27.55 -18.58 -5.31
CA HIS A 13 28.36 -18.83 -4.10
C HIS A 13 28.25 -17.66 -3.13
N PRO A 14 27.10 -17.48 -2.45
CA PRO A 14 26.94 -16.39 -1.49
C PRO A 14 27.93 -16.53 -0.34
N GLU A 15 28.75 -15.51 -0.15
CA GLU A 15 29.70 -15.48 0.95
C GLU A 15 29.02 -15.13 2.29
N LYS A 16 29.44 -15.76 3.35
CA LYS A 16 29.00 -15.43 4.70
C LYS A 16 29.62 -14.09 5.10
N PRO A 17 28.82 -13.08 5.54
CA PRO A 17 29.34 -11.80 5.97
C PRO A 17 30.33 -11.94 7.12
N LYS A 18 31.37 -11.10 7.08
CA LYS A 18 32.42 -11.11 8.06
C LYS A 18 31.86 -10.88 9.48
N ASP A 19 32.34 -11.68 10.42
CA ASP A 19 32.03 -11.57 11.86
C ASP A 19 30.53 -11.66 12.22
N VAL A 20 29.66 -12.13 11.31
CA VAL A 20 28.21 -12.21 11.53
C VAL A 20 27.84 -13.09 12.74
N ASP A 21 28.63 -14.12 13.03
CA ASP A 21 28.38 -14.99 14.18
C ASP A 21 28.59 -14.30 15.54
N LYS A 22 29.25 -13.13 15.56
CA LYS A 22 29.46 -12.31 16.77
C LYS A 22 28.38 -11.25 16.95
N LYS A 23 27.53 -11.05 15.93
CA LYS A 23 26.51 -10.01 15.88
C LYS A 23 25.17 -10.52 16.40
N SER A 24 24.43 -9.63 17.04
CA SER A 24 23.00 -9.79 17.31
C SER A 24 22.22 -8.73 16.55
N ALA A 25 20.98 -9.03 16.23
CA ALA A 25 20.10 -8.09 15.52
C ALA A 25 18.81 -7.86 16.33
N TYR A 26 18.49 -6.60 16.54
CA TYR A 26 17.28 -6.15 17.22
C TYR A 26 16.40 -5.42 16.19
N ILE A 27 15.22 -5.93 15.94
CA ILE A 27 14.29 -5.41 14.93
C ILE A 27 13.06 -4.88 15.63
N ILE A 28 12.81 -3.58 15.51
CA ILE A 28 11.69 -2.91 16.16
C ILE A 28 10.48 -2.93 15.22
N GLY A 29 9.45 -3.69 15.62
CA GLY A 29 8.24 -3.93 14.87
C GLY A 29 8.30 -5.16 13.96
N THR A 30 7.18 -5.90 13.93
CA THR A 30 6.99 -7.13 13.12
C THR A 30 6.08 -6.93 11.92
N GLY A 31 6.05 -5.72 11.36
CA GLY A 31 5.47 -5.47 10.04
C GLY A 31 6.32 -6.09 8.93
N LEU A 32 5.86 -5.99 7.67
CA LEU A 32 6.57 -6.58 6.52
C LEU A 32 8.05 -6.18 6.46
N ALA A 33 8.40 -4.94 6.77
CA ALA A 33 9.79 -4.50 6.75
C ALA A 33 10.65 -5.25 7.78
N GLY A 34 10.18 -5.36 9.02
CA GLY A 34 10.91 -6.05 10.08
C GLY A 34 11.03 -7.55 9.84
N LEU A 35 9.93 -8.20 9.45
CA LEU A 35 9.96 -9.63 9.10
C LEU A 35 10.86 -9.92 7.90
N THR A 36 10.90 -9.02 6.91
CA THR A 36 11.78 -9.16 5.74
C THR A 36 13.25 -8.94 6.11
N ALA A 37 13.54 -7.97 6.97
CA ALA A 37 14.90 -7.80 7.49
C ALA A 37 15.36 -9.07 8.21
N ALA A 38 14.52 -9.66 9.07
CA ALA A 38 14.83 -10.93 9.73
C ALA A 38 15.05 -12.08 8.72
N PHE A 39 14.22 -12.14 7.67
CA PHE A 39 14.37 -13.14 6.61
C PHE A 39 15.73 -13.03 5.90
N TYR A 40 16.14 -11.84 5.50
CA TYR A 40 17.41 -11.63 4.81
C TYR A 40 18.63 -11.79 5.75
N LEU A 41 18.49 -11.47 7.04
CA LEU A 41 19.52 -11.80 8.04
C LEU A 41 19.75 -13.31 8.13
N VAL A 42 18.68 -14.12 8.10
CA VAL A 42 18.77 -15.59 8.11
C VAL A 42 19.33 -16.12 6.80
N ARG A 43 18.68 -15.78 5.67
CA ARG A 43 18.97 -16.40 4.36
C ARG A 43 20.29 -15.94 3.76
N ASP A 44 20.50 -14.63 3.66
CA ASP A 44 21.63 -14.04 2.95
C ASP A 44 22.73 -13.58 3.92
N GLY A 45 22.34 -13.06 5.08
CA GLY A 45 23.25 -12.73 6.16
C GLY A 45 23.85 -13.95 6.87
N GLN A 46 23.21 -15.12 6.70
CA GLN A 46 23.62 -16.38 7.35
C GLN A 46 23.81 -16.23 8.87
N MET A 47 23.05 -15.32 9.46
CA MET A 47 23.00 -15.09 10.90
C MET A 47 22.17 -16.18 11.57
N LYS A 48 22.63 -16.67 12.72
CA LYS A 48 21.85 -17.64 13.50
C LYS A 48 20.57 -16.99 14.02
N GLY A 49 19.43 -17.66 13.88
CA GLY A 49 18.14 -17.12 14.30
C GLY A 49 18.07 -16.78 15.79
N GLU A 50 18.79 -17.52 16.65
CA GLU A 50 18.87 -17.23 18.09
C GLU A 50 19.49 -15.86 18.42
N HIS A 51 20.20 -15.25 17.46
CA HIS A 51 20.78 -13.91 17.56
C HIS A 51 19.87 -12.84 16.97
N ILE A 52 18.69 -13.18 16.45
CA ILE A 52 17.75 -12.26 15.82
C ILE A 52 16.53 -12.10 16.72
N HIS A 53 16.29 -10.88 17.21
CA HIS A 53 15.24 -10.53 18.14
C HIS A 53 14.27 -9.52 17.48
N LEU A 54 13.02 -9.93 17.26
CA LEU A 54 11.97 -9.01 16.83
C LEU A 54 11.21 -8.51 18.05
N LEU A 55 11.16 -7.19 18.22
CA LEU A 55 10.51 -6.52 19.34
C LEU A 55 9.16 -5.99 18.87
N GLU A 56 8.07 -6.63 19.29
CA GLU A 56 6.70 -6.28 18.90
C GLU A 56 5.90 -5.79 20.10
N LYS A 57 5.25 -4.66 19.94
CA LYS A 57 4.37 -4.11 20.98
C LYS A 57 3.08 -4.88 21.14
N LEU A 58 2.44 -5.25 20.00
CA LEU A 58 1.16 -5.92 19.96
C LEU A 58 1.31 -7.42 20.24
N GLU A 59 0.19 -8.09 20.43
CA GLU A 59 0.13 -9.56 20.60
C GLU A 59 0.11 -10.32 19.27
N LEU A 60 0.07 -9.61 18.14
CA LEU A 60 -0.02 -10.17 16.80
C LEU A 60 1.01 -9.51 15.89
N ALA A 61 1.82 -10.31 15.23
CA ALA A 61 2.74 -9.84 14.19
C ALA A 61 1.99 -9.37 12.93
N GLY A 62 2.65 -8.58 12.08
CA GLY A 62 2.15 -8.21 10.75
C GLY A 62 1.93 -6.72 10.52
N GLY A 63 1.93 -5.90 11.55
CA GLY A 63 1.78 -4.45 11.44
C GLY A 63 0.49 -4.07 10.68
N SER A 64 0.62 -3.34 9.58
CA SER A 64 -0.52 -2.93 8.75
C SER A 64 -1.16 -4.07 7.93
N CYS A 65 -0.50 -5.22 7.84
CA CYS A 65 -0.97 -6.39 7.08
C CYS A 65 -1.68 -7.43 7.97
N ASP A 66 -2.07 -7.09 9.17
CA ASP A 66 -2.80 -8.00 10.03
C ASP A 66 -4.22 -8.28 9.47
N GLY A 67 -4.68 -9.49 9.70
CA GLY A 67 -6.07 -9.88 9.52
C GLY A 67 -6.66 -10.14 10.89
N ARG A 68 -7.37 -9.18 11.47
CA ARG A 68 -7.90 -9.28 12.83
C ARG A 68 -9.28 -9.91 12.86
N LYS A 69 -9.48 -10.74 13.87
CA LYS A 69 -10.78 -11.31 14.22
C LYS A 69 -10.99 -11.16 15.72
N ASP A 70 -12.10 -10.59 16.08
CA ASP A 70 -12.62 -10.63 17.44
C ASP A 70 -13.81 -11.60 17.44
N ILE A 71 -13.74 -12.67 18.21
CA ILE A 71 -14.76 -13.72 18.23
C ILE A 71 -16.14 -13.21 18.66
N THR A 72 -16.17 -12.10 19.41
CA THR A 72 -17.40 -11.47 19.90
C THR A 72 -17.93 -10.38 18.97
N LYS A 73 -17.08 -9.74 18.20
CA LYS A 73 -17.40 -8.57 17.38
C LYS A 73 -17.42 -8.84 15.88
N GLY A 74 -16.59 -9.74 15.38
CA GLY A 74 -16.55 -10.11 13.97
C GLY A 74 -15.16 -9.97 13.32
N PHE A 75 -15.12 -9.77 12.01
CA PHE A 75 -13.91 -9.66 11.23
C PHE A 75 -13.56 -8.19 10.96
N TYR A 76 -12.27 -7.86 10.98
CA TYR A 76 -11.76 -6.54 10.66
C TYR A 76 -10.80 -6.60 9.48
N MET A 77 -11.14 -5.92 8.39
CA MET A 77 -10.24 -5.66 7.27
C MET A 77 -9.89 -4.18 7.26
N ARG A 78 -8.62 -3.86 7.49
CA ARG A 78 -8.16 -2.47 7.58
C ARG A 78 -7.87 -1.84 6.22
N GLY A 79 -7.63 -2.64 5.18
CA GLY A 79 -7.39 -2.17 3.84
C GLY A 79 -7.22 -3.31 2.84
N GLY A 80 -7.37 -3.00 1.57
CA GLY A 80 -6.94 -3.84 0.46
C GLY A 80 -5.40 -3.88 0.40
N ARG A 81 -4.85 -4.94 -0.18
CA ARG A 81 -3.43 -5.05 -0.48
C ARG A 81 -3.30 -5.65 -1.86
N GLU A 82 -3.29 -4.75 -2.82
CA GLU A 82 -3.06 -5.08 -4.22
C GLU A 82 -1.56 -5.27 -4.46
N MET A 83 -1.23 -6.17 -5.37
CA MET A 83 0.15 -6.57 -5.67
C MET A 83 0.43 -6.48 -7.16
N ASP A 84 1.69 -6.25 -7.49
CA ASP A 84 2.20 -6.14 -8.86
C ASP A 84 3.12 -7.32 -9.17
N ASN A 85 3.22 -7.67 -10.45
CA ASN A 85 4.19 -8.65 -10.94
C ASN A 85 5.66 -8.18 -10.75
N HIS A 86 5.88 -6.86 -10.63
CA HIS A 86 7.18 -6.24 -10.41
C HIS A 86 7.41 -5.81 -8.95
N PHE A 87 7.06 -6.69 -8.04
CA PHE A 87 7.42 -6.62 -6.62
C PHE A 87 8.58 -7.58 -6.37
N GLU A 88 9.76 -7.25 -6.92
CA GLU A 88 10.91 -8.15 -7.04
C GLU A 88 11.42 -8.63 -5.69
N VAL A 89 11.50 -7.77 -4.67
CA VAL A 89 11.95 -8.15 -3.32
C VAL A 89 10.91 -9.02 -2.63
N MET A 90 9.63 -8.68 -2.80
CA MET A 90 8.55 -9.48 -2.22
C MET A 90 8.53 -10.89 -2.81
N TRP A 91 8.68 -11.03 -4.11
CA TRP A 91 8.70 -12.35 -4.77
C TRP A 91 9.99 -13.12 -4.51
N ASP A 92 11.13 -12.44 -4.38
CA ASP A 92 12.38 -13.07 -3.93
C ASP A 92 12.24 -13.66 -2.51
N THR A 93 11.57 -12.95 -1.60
CA THR A 93 11.28 -13.45 -0.26
C THR A 93 10.33 -14.65 -0.29
N PHE A 94 9.18 -14.52 -0.92
CA PHE A 94 8.12 -15.54 -0.87
C PHE A 94 8.37 -16.77 -1.77
N ARG A 95 9.36 -16.71 -2.64
CA ARG A 95 9.86 -17.89 -3.35
C ARG A 95 10.42 -18.96 -2.40
N ASP A 96 11.05 -18.51 -1.31
CA ASP A 96 11.74 -19.40 -0.37
C ASP A 96 10.94 -19.65 0.93
N VAL A 97 9.82 -18.95 1.13
CA VAL A 97 8.92 -19.16 2.26
C VAL A 97 7.90 -20.27 1.92
N PRO A 98 7.89 -21.40 2.64
CA PRO A 98 6.95 -22.49 2.39
C PRO A 98 5.49 -22.06 2.62
N SER A 99 4.60 -22.51 1.74
CA SER A 99 3.17 -22.40 1.97
C SER A 99 2.75 -23.23 3.19
N ILE A 100 1.84 -22.68 3.98
CA ILE A 100 1.19 -23.42 5.08
C ILE A 100 -0.10 -24.14 4.64
N GLU A 101 -0.55 -23.88 3.41
CA GLU A 101 -1.76 -24.49 2.82
C GLU A 101 -1.44 -25.73 2.00
N THR A 102 -0.40 -25.63 1.18
CA THR A 102 -0.04 -26.65 0.20
C THR A 102 1.38 -27.14 0.49
N PRO A 103 1.52 -28.36 1.02
CA PRO A 103 2.85 -28.93 1.28
C PRO A 103 3.72 -29.01 0.03
N GLY A 104 4.99 -28.66 0.16
CA GLY A 104 6.00 -28.82 -0.90
C GLY A 104 6.04 -27.69 -1.94
N VAL A 105 5.24 -26.62 -1.76
CA VAL A 105 5.27 -25.42 -2.60
C VAL A 105 5.55 -24.17 -1.78
N SER A 106 6.00 -23.11 -2.43
CA SER A 106 6.21 -21.81 -1.79
C SER A 106 4.93 -20.96 -1.76
N VAL A 107 4.94 -19.90 -0.96
CA VAL A 107 3.88 -18.88 -0.98
C VAL A 107 3.76 -18.25 -2.37
N LEU A 108 4.89 -18.04 -3.06
CA LEU A 108 4.90 -17.50 -4.43
C LEU A 108 4.24 -18.47 -5.43
N ASP A 109 4.47 -19.78 -5.30
CA ASP A 109 3.85 -20.77 -6.17
C ASP A 109 2.32 -20.76 -6.04
N GLU A 110 1.80 -20.76 -4.81
CA GLU A 110 0.36 -20.66 -4.57
C GLU A 110 -0.24 -19.38 -5.16
N TYR A 111 0.41 -18.25 -4.90
CA TYR A 111 -0.02 -16.97 -5.42
C TYR A 111 -0.03 -16.95 -6.95
N TYR A 112 1.04 -17.48 -7.59
CA TYR A 112 1.15 -17.53 -9.04
C TYR A 112 0.01 -18.34 -9.66
N TRP A 113 -0.23 -19.57 -9.18
CA TRP A 113 -1.26 -20.44 -9.73
C TRP A 113 -2.67 -19.92 -9.49
N LEU A 114 -2.93 -19.35 -8.31
CA LEU A 114 -4.21 -18.71 -8.02
C LEU A 114 -4.54 -17.62 -9.04
N ASN A 115 -3.64 -16.67 -9.25
CA ASN A 115 -3.87 -15.54 -10.14
C ASN A 115 -3.81 -15.92 -11.64
N LYS A 116 -3.19 -17.03 -11.98
CA LYS A 116 -3.19 -17.58 -13.34
C LYS A 116 -4.50 -18.29 -13.67
N HIS A 117 -5.05 -19.06 -12.73
CA HIS A 117 -6.29 -19.81 -12.94
C HIS A 117 -7.55 -18.97 -12.78
N ASP A 118 -7.49 -17.92 -11.97
CA ASP A 118 -8.58 -16.98 -11.74
C ASP A 118 -8.04 -15.53 -11.88
N PRO A 119 -7.78 -15.06 -13.12
CA PRO A 119 -7.26 -13.72 -13.37
C PRO A 119 -8.18 -12.62 -12.84
N ASN A 120 -7.59 -11.58 -12.25
CA ASN A 120 -8.34 -10.49 -11.68
C ASN A 120 -8.85 -9.52 -12.76
N TYR A 121 -10.10 -9.12 -12.66
CA TYR A 121 -10.67 -8.00 -13.42
C TYR A 121 -12.02 -7.58 -12.86
N SER A 122 -12.36 -6.30 -12.99
CA SER A 122 -13.64 -5.72 -12.60
C SER A 122 -14.60 -5.66 -13.78
N LEU A 123 -15.88 -5.99 -13.53
CA LEU A 123 -16.99 -5.80 -14.48
C LEU A 123 -17.75 -4.50 -14.22
N CYS A 124 -17.66 -3.92 -13.02
CA CYS A 124 -18.28 -2.66 -12.65
C CYS A 124 -17.29 -1.85 -11.81
N ARG A 125 -16.73 -0.79 -12.38
CA ARG A 125 -15.71 0.02 -11.72
C ARG A 125 -16.29 1.10 -10.81
N ALA A 126 -17.48 1.59 -11.16
CA ALA A 126 -18.18 2.62 -10.42
C ALA A 126 -19.69 2.49 -10.58
N THR A 127 -20.43 2.91 -9.56
CA THR A 127 -21.90 2.93 -9.56
C THR A 127 -22.45 4.34 -9.38
N VAL A 128 -23.66 4.55 -9.89
CA VAL A 128 -24.51 5.74 -9.73
C VAL A 128 -25.94 5.30 -9.43
N ASN A 129 -26.78 6.21 -8.96
CA ASN A 129 -28.23 5.99 -8.82
C ASN A 129 -28.58 4.65 -8.16
N CYS A 130 -28.05 4.44 -6.94
CA CYS A 130 -28.30 3.24 -6.14
C CYS A 130 -27.93 1.93 -6.87
N GLY A 131 -26.66 1.79 -7.22
CA GLY A 131 -26.07 0.55 -7.73
C GLY A 131 -26.13 0.33 -9.23
N LYS A 132 -26.61 1.31 -10.03
CA LYS A 132 -26.51 1.23 -11.49
C LYS A 132 -25.06 1.43 -11.93
N ASP A 133 -24.65 0.72 -12.97
CA ASP A 133 -23.32 0.92 -13.57
C ASP A 133 -23.16 2.37 -14.07
N ALA A 134 -22.09 3.01 -13.70
CA ALA A 134 -21.79 4.37 -14.15
C ALA A 134 -21.28 4.46 -15.59
N HIS A 135 -21.11 3.31 -16.27
CA HIS A 135 -20.69 3.21 -17.68
C HIS A 135 -19.46 4.07 -18.02
N THR A 136 -18.41 3.89 -17.25
CA THR A 136 -17.15 4.61 -17.49
C THR A 136 -16.44 4.17 -18.78
N ASP A 137 -16.89 3.08 -19.39
CA ASP A 137 -16.47 2.52 -20.69
C ASP A 137 -14.95 2.32 -20.81
N LYS A 138 -14.27 2.18 -19.67
CA LYS A 138 -12.81 2.11 -19.57
C LYS A 138 -12.08 3.32 -20.17
N LYS A 139 -12.76 4.47 -20.26
CA LYS A 139 -12.18 5.74 -20.74
C LYS A 139 -11.59 6.52 -19.58
N PHE A 140 -10.56 7.30 -19.86
CA PHE A 140 -9.98 8.25 -18.93
C PHE A 140 -10.67 9.61 -18.94
N GLU A 141 -11.22 9.98 -20.07
CA GLU A 141 -11.88 11.27 -20.29
C GLU A 141 -11.00 12.47 -19.93
N LEU A 142 -9.70 12.34 -20.19
CA LEU A 142 -8.76 13.44 -20.02
C LEU A 142 -8.98 14.49 -21.12
N ASP A 143 -9.24 15.73 -20.72
CA ASP A 143 -9.13 16.85 -21.65
C ASP A 143 -7.66 17.16 -21.96
N LYS A 144 -7.45 18.03 -22.96
CA LYS A 144 -6.11 18.36 -23.41
C LYS A 144 -5.25 18.99 -22.31
N GLU A 145 -5.84 19.86 -21.49
CA GLU A 145 -5.13 20.54 -20.41
C GLU A 145 -4.70 19.56 -19.34
N SER A 146 -5.59 18.67 -18.92
CA SER A 146 -5.31 17.59 -17.96
C SER A 146 -4.24 16.62 -18.46
N ALA A 147 -4.31 16.20 -19.73
CA ALA A 147 -3.30 15.32 -20.33
C ALA A 147 -1.91 15.99 -20.39
N MET A 148 -1.85 17.27 -20.72
CA MET A 148 -0.61 18.04 -20.73
C MET A 148 -0.04 18.23 -19.31
N ALA A 149 -0.90 18.49 -18.32
CA ALA A 149 -0.48 18.66 -16.94
C ALA A 149 0.08 17.35 -16.35
N LEU A 150 -0.54 16.20 -16.63
CA LEU A 150 -0.01 14.88 -16.26
C LEU A 150 1.35 14.61 -16.92
N SER A 151 1.49 14.91 -18.21
CA SER A 151 2.76 14.76 -18.92
C SER A 151 3.85 15.68 -18.33
N LYS A 152 3.50 16.91 -17.97
CA LYS A 152 4.40 17.82 -17.29
C LYS A 152 4.81 17.29 -15.92
N LEU A 153 3.86 16.81 -15.11
CA LEU A 153 4.14 16.21 -13.81
C LEU A 153 5.11 15.02 -13.94
N PHE A 154 4.87 14.14 -14.92
CA PHE A 154 5.73 12.99 -15.22
C PHE A 154 7.18 13.41 -15.52
N LEU A 155 7.39 14.52 -16.24
CA LEU A 155 8.70 15.01 -16.66
C LEU A 155 9.37 15.94 -15.64
N THR A 156 8.63 16.55 -14.71
CA THR A 156 9.17 17.52 -13.74
C THR A 156 10.15 16.82 -12.78
N PRO A 157 11.34 17.37 -12.51
CA PRO A 157 12.25 16.82 -11.51
C PRO A 157 11.61 16.72 -10.13
N GLU A 158 11.93 15.66 -9.36
CA GLU A 158 11.35 15.44 -8.03
C GLU A 158 11.58 16.61 -7.08
N LYS A 159 12.78 17.19 -7.10
CA LYS A 159 13.14 18.38 -6.31
C LYS A 159 12.20 19.56 -6.52
N ASP A 160 11.69 19.74 -7.74
CA ASP A 160 10.78 20.85 -8.07
C ASP A 160 9.33 20.57 -7.63
N LEU A 161 9.05 19.37 -7.14
CA LEU A 161 7.76 18.93 -6.62
C LEU A 161 7.72 18.83 -5.09
N GLU A 162 8.86 19.05 -4.42
CA GLU A 162 8.92 19.07 -2.96
C GLU A 162 7.92 20.05 -2.35
N ASP A 163 7.29 19.68 -1.27
CA ASP A 163 6.26 20.42 -0.53
C ASP A 163 5.01 20.84 -1.33
N LYS A 164 4.88 20.44 -2.61
CA LYS A 164 3.72 20.75 -3.44
C LYS A 164 2.62 19.72 -3.31
N LYS A 165 1.38 20.22 -3.31
CA LYS A 165 0.16 19.41 -3.43
C LYS A 165 -0.13 19.11 -4.90
N ILE A 166 -0.82 18.01 -5.19
CA ILE A 166 -1.25 17.71 -6.56
C ILE A 166 -2.24 18.77 -7.10
N SER A 167 -3.02 19.39 -6.23
CA SER A 167 -3.92 20.50 -6.61
C SER A 167 -3.21 21.77 -7.06
N GLU A 168 -1.91 21.90 -6.81
CA GLU A 168 -1.10 23.04 -7.27
C GLU A 168 -0.47 22.81 -8.65
N VAL A 169 -0.51 21.57 -9.14
CA VAL A 169 0.15 21.16 -10.39
C VAL A 169 -0.80 20.60 -11.44
N LEU A 170 -2.03 20.29 -11.07
CA LEU A 170 -3.08 19.78 -11.95
C LEU A 170 -4.24 20.79 -12.07
N PRO A 171 -4.86 20.95 -13.26
CA PRO A 171 -5.95 21.89 -13.47
C PRO A 171 -7.28 21.41 -12.84
N ASP A 172 -8.22 22.34 -12.65
CA ASP A 172 -9.53 22.04 -12.06
C ASP A 172 -10.34 21.02 -12.88
N SER A 173 -10.21 21.03 -14.21
CA SER A 173 -10.87 20.07 -15.09
C SER A 173 -10.45 18.61 -14.83
N PHE A 174 -9.24 18.40 -14.32
CA PHE A 174 -8.72 17.07 -14.02
C PHE A 174 -9.56 16.31 -12.99
N TRP A 175 -10.13 17.03 -12.02
CA TRP A 175 -10.86 16.41 -10.91
C TRP A 175 -12.20 15.78 -11.30
N SER A 176 -12.73 16.11 -12.47
CA SER A 176 -13.96 15.52 -13.01
C SER A 176 -13.72 14.35 -13.96
N THR A 177 -12.48 14.02 -14.28
CA THR A 177 -12.13 12.95 -15.21
C THR A 177 -12.32 11.55 -14.60
N ASN A 178 -12.58 10.55 -15.44
CA ASN A 178 -12.56 9.16 -14.98
C ASN A 178 -11.14 8.70 -14.59
N PHE A 179 -10.08 9.29 -15.17
CA PHE A 179 -8.71 9.02 -14.74
C PHE A 179 -8.55 9.32 -13.25
N TRP A 180 -8.99 10.51 -12.79
CA TRP A 180 -8.93 10.86 -11.38
C TRP A 180 -9.76 9.92 -10.51
N LEU A 181 -10.99 9.59 -10.95
CA LEU A 181 -11.83 8.63 -10.24
C LEU A 181 -11.12 7.30 -10.02
N TYR A 182 -10.50 6.76 -11.08
CA TYR A 182 -9.76 5.50 -10.99
C TYR A 182 -8.52 5.61 -10.10
N TRP A 183 -7.76 6.69 -10.27
CA TRP A 183 -6.53 6.94 -9.55
C TRP A 183 -6.75 7.15 -8.07
N GLN A 184 -7.67 8.04 -7.72
CA GLN A 184 -8.01 8.36 -6.34
C GLN A 184 -8.48 7.13 -5.57
N THR A 185 -9.38 6.35 -6.13
CA THR A 185 -9.99 5.23 -5.43
C THR A 185 -9.11 3.98 -5.41
N MET A 186 -8.18 3.85 -6.36
CA MET A 186 -7.19 2.76 -6.33
C MET A 186 -6.07 3.02 -5.33
N PHE A 187 -5.54 4.23 -5.28
CA PHE A 187 -4.35 4.56 -4.50
C PHE A 187 -4.63 5.43 -3.28
N ALA A 188 -5.88 5.81 -3.03
CA ALA A 188 -6.29 6.69 -1.94
C ALA A 188 -5.66 8.10 -1.97
N PHE A 189 -5.26 8.59 -3.15
CA PHE A 189 -4.83 9.98 -3.31
C PHE A 189 -5.97 10.96 -3.08
N GLN A 190 -5.65 12.10 -2.53
CA GLN A 190 -6.57 13.24 -2.37
C GLN A 190 -5.93 14.50 -2.94
N ARG A 191 -6.73 15.55 -3.18
CA ARG A 191 -6.23 16.80 -3.79
C ARG A 191 -5.09 17.45 -3.02
N TRP A 192 -5.01 17.23 -1.71
CA TRP A 192 -3.94 17.70 -0.85
C TRP A 192 -2.67 16.85 -0.90
N SER A 193 -2.73 15.65 -1.46
CA SER A 193 -1.61 14.71 -1.48
C SER A 193 -0.39 15.27 -2.23
N SER A 194 0.77 14.77 -1.90
CA SER A 194 2.07 15.16 -2.45
C SER A 194 2.15 14.96 -3.97
N ALA A 195 2.53 16.01 -4.68
CA ALA A 195 2.83 15.96 -6.11
C ALA A 195 4.06 15.08 -6.41
N LEU A 196 5.04 15.07 -5.50
CA LEU A 196 6.21 14.20 -5.57
C LEU A 196 5.80 12.72 -5.55
N GLU A 197 4.95 12.32 -4.60
CA GLU A 197 4.49 10.94 -4.52
C GLU A 197 3.63 10.55 -5.73
N MET A 198 2.75 11.43 -6.20
CA MET A 198 1.96 11.16 -7.41
C MET A 198 2.85 10.95 -8.64
N LYS A 199 3.90 11.76 -8.80
CA LYS A 199 4.89 11.54 -9.87
C LYS A 199 5.56 10.18 -9.75
N ARG A 200 5.99 9.78 -8.54
CA ARG A 200 6.61 8.47 -8.30
C ARG A 200 5.67 7.35 -8.71
N TYR A 201 4.39 7.42 -8.35
CA TYR A 201 3.37 6.46 -8.76
C TYR A 201 3.18 6.41 -10.28
N LEU A 202 3.07 7.57 -10.94
CA LEU A 202 2.99 7.63 -12.41
C LEU A 202 4.20 6.95 -13.07
N CYS A 203 5.41 7.23 -12.58
CA CYS A 203 6.63 6.63 -13.09
C CYS A 203 6.72 5.11 -12.81
N ARG A 204 6.23 4.67 -11.64
CA ARG A 204 6.28 3.28 -11.20
C ARG A 204 5.30 2.39 -11.94
N TYR A 205 4.11 2.90 -12.25
CA TYR A 205 2.99 2.11 -12.75
C TYR A 205 2.54 2.46 -14.18
N VAL A 206 3.35 3.18 -14.95
CA VAL A 206 3.00 3.55 -16.33
C VAL A 206 2.71 2.32 -17.22
N HIS A 207 3.34 1.18 -16.94
CA HIS A 207 3.10 -0.08 -17.65
C HIS A 207 1.74 -0.73 -17.35
N HIS A 208 1.07 -0.28 -16.31
CA HIS A 208 -0.26 -0.76 -15.92
C HIS A 208 -1.39 0.22 -16.26
N ILE A 209 -1.10 1.18 -17.10
CA ILE A 209 -2.09 2.22 -17.45
C ILE A 209 -3.37 1.63 -18.05
N ASP A 210 -3.26 0.55 -18.81
CA ASP A 210 -4.40 -0.16 -19.41
C ASP A 210 -5.25 -0.93 -18.41
N GLY A 211 -4.65 -1.37 -17.30
CA GLY A 211 -5.34 -2.08 -16.23
C GLY A 211 -5.96 -1.17 -15.15
N LEU A 212 -5.73 0.13 -15.20
CA LEU A 212 -6.30 1.08 -14.25
C LEU A 212 -7.85 1.14 -14.29
N PRO A 213 -8.52 1.08 -15.45
CA PRO A 213 -9.97 1.09 -15.51
C PRO A 213 -10.67 -0.17 -15.02
N ASP A 214 -10.02 -1.33 -15.07
CA ASP A 214 -10.66 -2.62 -14.74
C ASP A 214 -9.88 -3.50 -13.76
N PHE A 215 -8.81 -3.00 -13.19
CA PHE A 215 -7.95 -3.70 -12.24
C PHE A 215 -7.32 -5.01 -12.75
N SER A 216 -7.28 -5.24 -14.06
CA SER A 216 -6.67 -6.45 -14.64
C SER A 216 -5.17 -6.58 -14.35
N ALA A 217 -4.52 -5.48 -14.02
CA ALA A 217 -3.12 -5.46 -13.59
C ALA A 217 -2.90 -5.99 -12.18
N LEU A 218 -3.92 -5.95 -11.31
CA LEU A 218 -3.78 -6.28 -9.90
C LEU A 218 -3.81 -7.78 -9.63
N ARG A 219 -3.11 -8.17 -8.57
CA ARG A 219 -3.07 -9.52 -8.05
C ARG A 219 -3.42 -9.53 -6.56
N PHE A 220 -4.00 -10.62 -6.10
CA PHE A 220 -4.46 -10.78 -4.73
C PHE A 220 -4.06 -12.15 -4.18
N THR A 221 -3.95 -12.24 -2.86
CA THR A 221 -3.79 -13.49 -2.12
C THR A 221 -5.11 -14.24 -2.02
N LYS A 222 -5.05 -15.51 -1.61
CA LYS A 222 -6.23 -16.36 -1.43
C LYS A 222 -7.08 -15.89 -0.25
N TYR A 223 -6.44 -15.67 0.89
CA TYR A 223 -7.04 -15.14 2.11
C TYR A 223 -6.54 -13.72 2.38
N ASN A 224 -6.84 -13.15 3.54
CA ASN A 224 -6.22 -11.91 4.00
C ASN A 224 -4.67 -12.03 4.06
N GLN A 225 -3.98 -10.90 4.13
CA GLN A 225 -2.52 -10.88 4.05
C GLN A 225 -1.85 -11.51 5.26
N TYR A 226 -2.49 -11.46 6.43
CA TYR A 226 -1.95 -12.12 7.62
C TYR A 226 -1.84 -13.63 7.39
N GLU A 227 -2.94 -14.27 6.99
CA GLU A 227 -2.97 -15.74 6.80
C GLU A 227 -2.17 -16.19 5.57
N SER A 228 -2.11 -15.37 4.53
CA SER A 228 -1.46 -15.75 3.27
C SER A 228 0.03 -15.39 3.19
N MET A 229 0.50 -14.40 3.94
CA MET A 229 1.87 -13.87 3.83
C MET A 229 2.57 -13.79 5.19
N ILE A 230 1.94 -13.13 6.16
CA ILE A 230 2.59 -12.86 7.46
C ILE A 230 2.81 -14.15 8.23
N LEU A 231 1.77 -14.96 8.40
CA LEU A 231 1.85 -16.21 9.17
C LEU A 231 2.85 -17.21 8.57
N PRO A 232 2.90 -17.44 7.23
CA PRO A 232 3.95 -18.27 6.64
C PRO A 232 5.36 -17.75 6.91
N LEU A 233 5.56 -16.41 6.79
CA LEU A 233 6.87 -15.80 7.03
C LEU A 233 7.29 -15.89 8.51
N VAL A 234 6.35 -15.65 9.44
CA VAL A 234 6.59 -15.85 10.87
C VAL A 234 7.00 -17.30 11.17
N LYS A 235 6.25 -18.28 10.63
CA LYS A 235 6.59 -19.71 10.81
C LYS A 235 7.95 -20.09 10.23
N TYR A 236 8.30 -19.52 9.07
CA TYR A 236 9.63 -19.68 8.49
C TYR A 236 10.71 -19.17 9.45
N LEU A 237 10.55 -17.98 10.00
CA LEU A 237 11.51 -17.38 10.92
C LEU A 237 11.62 -18.17 12.22
N GLU A 238 10.52 -18.58 12.82
CA GLU A 238 10.48 -19.41 14.03
C GLU A 238 11.18 -20.76 13.79
N ALA A 239 10.97 -21.40 12.65
CA ALA A 239 11.64 -22.65 12.27
C ALA A 239 13.17 -22.49 12.13
N HIS A 240 13.65 -21.27 11.86
CA HIS A 240 15.08 -20.93 11.83
C HIS A 240 15.62 -20.41 13.19
N GLY A 241 14.82 -20.46 14.27
CA GLY A 241 15.21 -20.07 15.60
C GLY A 241 15.13 -18.58 15.92
N VAL A 242 14.51 -17.78 15.04
CA VAL A 242 14.29 -16.35 15.29
C VAL A 242 13.25 -16.16 16.39
N ARG A 243 13.46 -15.20 17.28
CA ARG A 243 12.59 -14.91 18.42
C ARG A 243 11.75 -13.68 18.17
N ILE A 244 10.44 -13.80 18.39
CA ILE A 244 9.51 -12.66 18.45
C ILE A 244 9.15 -12.42 19.91
N GLU A 245 9.46 -11.24 20.40
CA GLU A 245 9.16 -10.80 21.76
C GLU A 245 7.98 -9.83 21.72
N TYR A 246 6.83 -10.28 22.18
CA TYR A 246 5.59 -9.48 22.24
C TYR A 246 5.54 -8.63 23.53
N GLY A 247 4.70 -7.58 23.50
CA GLY A 247 4.56 -6.64 24.63
C GLY A 247 5.75 -5.69 24.80
N MET A 248 6.60 -5.56 23.79
CA MET A 248 7.81 -4.73 23.78
C MET A 248 7.52 -3.35 23.20
N ASP A 249 7.07 -2.41 24.01
CA ASP A 249 6.76 -1.04 23.59
C ASP A 249 8.03 -0.17 23.56
N VAL A 250 8.74 -0.16 22.43
CA VAL A 250 9.98 0.60 22.27
C VAL A 250 9.67 2.09 22.19
N LYS A 251 10.33 2.89 23.02
CA LYS A 251 10.16 4.34 23.16
C LYS A 251 11.28 5.15 22.55
N ASN A 252 12.48 4.61 22.46
CA ASN A 252 13.63 5.31 21.89
C ASN A 252 14.77 4.34 21.56
N VAL A 253 15.60 4.74 20.61
CA VAL A 253 16.93 4.17 20.36
C VAL A 253 17.94 5.28 20.58
N ILE A 254 18.83 5.11 21.57
CA ILE A 254 19.85 6.10 21.89
C ILE A 254 21.01 5.94 20.90
N ILE A 255 21.27 6.99 20.13
CA ILE A 255 22.32 7.04 19.12
C ILE A 255 23.39 8.03 19.56
N LYS A 256 24.64 7.61 19.52
CA LYS A 256 25.80 8.47 19.79
C LYS A 256 26.50 8.81 18.48
N ASP A 257 26.77 10.09 18.27
CA ASP A 257 27.62 10.60 17.19
C ASP A 257 29.04 10.82 17.73
N ASP A 258 29.97 10.04 17.20
CA ASP A 258 31.40 10.12 17.51
C ASP A 258 32.18 10.48 16.25
N GLY A 259 32.37 11.78 16.03
CA GLY A 259 33.12 12.28 14.89
C GLY A 259 32.52 11.93 13.52
N GLY A 260 31.18 11.86 13.42
CA GLY A 260 30.45 11.48 12.20
C GLY A 260 30.14 9.99 12.10
N ARG A 261 30.66 9.15 13.00
CA ARG A 261 30.23 7.76 13.19
C ARG A 261 29.05 7.72 14.15
N LYS A 262 27.90 7.28 13.66
CA LYS A 262 26.64 7.22 14.41
C LYS A 262 26.37 5.79 14.84
N ILE A 263 26.30 5.56 16.14
CA ILE A 263 26.22 4.22 16.72
C ILE A 263 25.02 4.14 17.67
N ALA A 264 24.10 3.22 17.42
CA ALA A 264 23.05 2.86 18.36
C ALA A 264 23.68 2.18 19.59
N LYS A 265 23.40 2.70 20.77
CA LYS A 265 24.00 2.26 22.04
C LYS A 265 23.02 1.64 23.01
N GLN A 266 21.71 1.95 22.87
CA GLN A 266 20.72 1.45 23.79
C GLN A 266 19.33 1.50 23.17
N ILE A 267 18.50 0.48 23.42
CA ILE A 267 17.07 0.48 23.12
C ILE A 267 16.33 0.69 24.44
N VAL A 268 15.46 1.69 24.48
CA VAL A 268 14.59 2.01 25.64
C VAL A 268 13.19 1.54 25.34
N TYR A 269 12.61 0.70 26.19
CA TYR A 269 11.29 0.14 25.98
C TYR A 269 10.49 0.03 27.28
N ILE A 270 9.16 -0.12 27.17
CA ILE A 270 8.26 -0.44 28.27
C ILE A 270 7.77 -1.87 28.10
N LYS A 271 7.88 -2.68 29.14
CA LYS A 271 7.31 -4.01 29.23
C LYS A 271 6.64 -4.17 30.59
N ASP A 272 5.41 -4.66 30.62
CA ASP A 272 4.61 -4.81 31.86
C ASP A 272 4.54 -3.53 32.71
N GLY A 273 4.40 -2.37 32.04
CA GLY A 273 4.32 -1.04 32.65
C GLY A 273 5.63 -0.52 33.24
N LYS A 274 6.75 -1.21 33.05
CA LYS A 274 8.08 -0.82 33.54
C LYS A 274 9.02 -0.46 32.41
N GLN A 275 9.70 0.67 32.53
CA GLN A 275 10.75 1.05 31.58
C GLN A 275 11.98 0.17 31.82
N GLN A 276 12.51 -0.36 30.73
CA GLN A 276 13.69 -1.22 30.68
C GLN A 276 14.59 -0.79 29.52
N THR A 277 15.81 -1.30 29.49
CA THR A 277 16.77 -1.00 28.43
C THR A 277 17.50 -2.27 27.96
N ILE A 278 17.88 -2.27 26.69
CA ILE A 278 18.83 -3.21 26.11
C ILE A 278 20.07 -2.39 25.76
N ASP A 279 21.17 -2.65 26.44
CA ASP A 279 22.47 -2.05 26.10
C ASP A 279 23.05 -2.74 24.88
N LEU A 280 23.60 -1.98 23.95
CA LEU A 280 24.10 -2.44 22.66
C LEU A 280 25.61 -2.23 22.57
N ILE A 281 26.29 -3.21 22.01
CA ILE A 281 27.65 -3.06 21.52
C ILE A 281 27.66 -2.64 20.05
N GLU A 282 28.80 -2.27 19.50
CA GLU A 282 28.92 -1.80 18.11
C GLU A 282 28.60 -2.90 17.09
N ASP A 283 28.78 -4.16 17.48
CA ASP A 283 28.45 -5.33 16.66
C ASP A 283 26.97 -5.69 16.67
N ASP A 284 26.15 -5.12 17.56
CA ASP A 284 24.70 -5.32 17.58
C ASP A 284 24.02 -4.44 16.53
N LEU A 285 23.21 -5.04 15.67
CA LEU A 285 22.47 -4.35 14.62
C LEU A 285 21.07 -3.94 15.09
N VAL A 286 20.61 -2.76 14.72
CA VAL A 286 19.26 -2.26 15.06
C VAL A 286 18.51 -1.84 13.82
N PHE A 287 17.33 -2.43 13.61
CA PHE A 287 16.43 -2.10 12.51
C PHE A 287 15.18 -1.40 13.07
N ILE A 288 14.93 -0.18 12.65
CA ILE A 288 13.94 0.71 13.27
C ILE A 288 12.78 0.95 12.32
N THR A 289 11.60 0.41 12.63
CA THR A 289 10.37 0.84 11.94
C THR A 289 9.94 2.17 12.53
N ASN A 290 10.22 3.27 11.83
CA ASN A 290 10.14 4.65 12.33
C ASN A 290 8.80 5.34 12.13
N GLY A 291 7.73 4.66 12.00
CA GLY A 291 6.38 5.20 11.84
C GLY A 291 5.44 4.13 11.36
N CYS A 292 4.16 4.28 11.64
CA CYS A 292 3.15 3.32 11.24
C CYS A 292 1.85 4.00 10.78
N CYS A 293 1.41 3.70 9.57
CA CYS A 293 0.17 4.26 9.02
C CYS A 293 -1.10 3.74 9.73
N THR A 294 -1.01 2.64 10.46
CA THR A 294 -2.11 2.08 11.26
C THR A 294 -1.95 2.32 12.76
N ASP A 295 -1.02 3.18 13.15
CA ASP A 295 -0.85 3.59 14.54
C ASP A 295 -2.14 4.23 15.09
N THR A 296 -2.44 3.98 16.36
CA THR A 296 -3.63 4.50 17.05
C THR A 296 -4.97 4.22 16.36
N SER A 297 -5.07 3.12 15.60
CA SER A 297 -6.33 2.71 14.98
C SER A 297 -7.41 2.47 16.04
N CYS A 298 -8.59 3.06 15.83
CA CYS A 298 -9.74 2.94 16.73
C CYS A 298 -10.79 2.00 16.12
N TYR A 299 -11.30 1.09 16.92
CA TYR A 299 -12.22 0.05 16.46
C TYR A 299 -13.62 0.25 17.01
N GLY A 300 -14.62 0.04 16.17
CA GLY A 300 -16.02 -0.05 16.52
C GLY A 300 -16.63 -1.38 16.09
N ASP A 301 -17.89 -1.57 16.38
CA ASP A 301 -18.65 -2.77 16.04
C ASP A 301 -20.07 -2.44 15.54
N GLN A 302 -20.91 -3.45 15.39
CA GLN A 302 -22.29 -3.31 14.89
C GLN A 302 -23.05 -2.19 15.62
N THR A 303 -22.85 -2.04 16.93
CA THR A 303 -23.65 -1.18 17.80
C THR A 303 -22.89 0.02 18.39
N HIS A 304 -21.57 0.04 18.24
CA HIS A 304 -20.72 1.08 18.80
C HIS A 304 -19.84 1.70 17.72
N ALA A 305 -19.83 3.04 17.69
CA ALA A 305 -18.85 3.79 16.90
C ALA A 305 -17.43 3.62 17.52
N PRO A 306 -16.36 3.81 16.73
CA PRO A 306 -15.02 3.84 17.29
C PRO A 306 -14.86 5.01 18.26
N ASP A 307 -14.18 4.78 19.40
CA ASP A 307 -13.84 5.84 20.34
C ASP A 307 -12.65 6.65 19.82
N LEU A 308 -12.88 7.89 19.44
CA LEU A 308 -11.88 8.82 18.92
C LEU A 308 -11.32 9.78 19.97
N SER A 309 -11.72 9.66 21.25
CA SER A 309 -11.30 10.58 22.31
C SER A 309 -9.79 10.64 22.53
N GLY A 310 -9.08 9.56 22.23
CA GLY A 310 -7.61 9.45 22.29
C GLY A 310 -6.87 9.93 21.05
N VAL A 311 -7.59 10.25 19.96
CA VAL A 311 -6.96 10.67 18.70
C VAL A 311 -6.58 12.15 18.75
N LYS A 312 -5.30 12.44 18.53
CA LYS A 312 -4.76 13.81 18.56
C LYS A 312 -3.70 13.97 17.47
N ASN A 313 -3.63 15.16 16.89
CA ASN A 313 -2.57 15.51 15.95
C ASN A 313 -1.19 15.33 16.58
N GLY A 314 -0.30 14.67 15.87
CA GLY A 314 1.09 14.50 16.26
C GLY A 314 1.33 13.49 17.39
N PHE A 315 0.34 12.69 17.77
CA PHE A 315 0.46 11.67 18.82
C PHE A 315 0.30 10.27 18.23
N GLY A 316 1.07 9.35 18.76
CA GLY A 316 1.06 7.95 18.43
C GLY A 316 2.37 7.30 18.87
N GLU A 317 2.34 6.04 19.16
CA GLU A 317 3.46 5.36 19.82
C GLU A 317 4.67 5.19 18.92
N SER A 318 4.45 4.82 17.66
CA SER A 318 5.51 4.77 16.65
C SER A 318 6.00 6.17 16.27
N TRP A 319 5.11 7.15 16.25
CA TRP A 319 5.45 8.56 15.97
C TRP A 319 6.27 9.17 17.10
N ASP A 320 5.88 8.91 18.36
CA ASP A 320 6.62 9.41 19.53
C ASP A 320 8.02 8.81 19.62
N MET A 321 8.17 7.51 19.33
CA MET A 321 9.48 6.88 19.20
C MET A 321 10.32 7.56 18.12
N TRP A 322 9.76 7.76 16.92
CA TRP A 322 10.50 8.43 15.85
C TRP A 322 10.86 9.88 16.19
N LYS A 323 9.98 10.63 16.84
CA LYS A 323 10.29 11.98 17.35
C LYS A 323 11.45 11.96 18.34
N ALA A 324 11.45 11.02 19.27
CA ALA A 324 12.54 10.87 20.25
C ALA A 324 13.89 10.55 19.57
N ILE A 325 13.88 9.74 18.52
CA ILE A 325 15.08 9.44 17.71
C ILE A 325 15.47 10.67 16.87
N ALA A 326 14.53 11.30 16.17
CA ALA A 326 14.79 12.46 15.32
C ALA A 326 15.35 13.65 16.10
N ALA A 327 14.93 13.84 17.35
CA ALA A 327 15.44 14.90 18.22
C ALA A 327 16.94 14.75 18.56
N GLN A 328 17.55 13.59 18.34
CA GLN A 328 18.98 13.37 18.55
C GLN A 328 19.83 13.79 17.34
N ALA A 329 19.20 14.01 16.18
CA ALA A 329 19.89 14.42 14.96
C ALA A 329 20.30 15.89 15.02
N LYS A 330 21.52 16.21 14.57
CA LYS A 330 21.99 17.60 14.50
C LYS A 330 21.47 18.32 13.26
N ASN A 331 21.30 17.61 12.15
CA ASN A 331 21.00 18.18 10.84
C ASN A 331 19.73 17.58 10.21
N GLY A 332 18.84 16.96 11.01
CA GLY A 332 17.60 16.35 10.51
C GLY A 332 17.80 15.04 9.75
N GLU A 333 18.95 14.40 9.86
CA GLU A 333 19.29 13.16 9.13
C GLU A 333 18.45 11.95 9.54
N TYR A 334 17.70 12.05 10.64
CA TYR A 334 16.73 11.02 11.07
C TYR A 334 15.29 11.36 10.69
N GLY A 335 15.12 12.33 9.76
CA GLY A 335 13.84 12.72 9.18
C GLY A 335 13.03 13.69 10.05
N ASN A 336 11.80 13.95 9.60
CA ASN A 336 10.89 14.91 10.21
C ASN A 336 9.50 14.27 10.42
N PRO A 337 9.28 13.55 11.54
CA PRO A 337 8.03 12.85 11.82
C PRO A 337 6.80 13.77 11.87
N ASP A 338 6.96 15.03 12.33
CA ASP A 338 5.84 15.98 12.43
C ASP A 338 5.24 16.32 11.05
N LYS A 339 6.03 16.19 9.98
CA LYS A 339 5.54 16.38 8.61
C LYS A 339 4.42 15.40 8.25
N PHE A 340 4.44 14.22 8.84
CA PHE A 340 3.52 13.13 8.49
C PHE A 340 2.36 12.96 9.49
N CYS A 341 2.57 13.25 10.78
CA CYS A 341 1.58 12.94 11.82
C CYS A 341 0.82 14.16 12.37
N SER A 342 1.06 15.38 11.86
CA SER A 342 0.48 16.61 12.42
C SER A 342 -0.92 16.97 11.92
N ASP A 343 -1.46 16.25 10.93
CA ASP A 343 -2.76 16.57 10.33
C ASP A 343 -3.63 15.30 10.17
N VAL A 344 -4.23 14.89 11.30
CA VAL A 344 -5.12 13.72 11.32
C VAL A 344 -6.38 13.94 10.49
N ASP A 345 -6.88 15.17 10.39
CA ASP A 345 -8.09 15.45 9.60
C ASP A 345 -7.87 15.23 8.11
N ALA A 346 -6.66 15.45 7.59
CA ALA A 346 -6.29 15.15 6.22
C ALA A 346 -5.91 13.68 6.02
N THR A 347 -5.15 13.09 6.95
CA THR A 347 -4.49 11.79 6.74
C THR A 347 -5.33 10.57 7.10
N ASN A 348 -6.48 10.76 7.75
CA ASN A 348 -7.33 9.66 8.15
C ASN A 348 -8.14 9.08 6.99
N TRP A 349 -8.54 7.86 7.15
CA TRP A 349 -9.73 7.28 6.55
C TRP A 349 -10.38 6.29 7.53
N MET A 350 -11.59 5.83 7.18
CA MET A 350 -12.29 4.81 7.93
C MET A 350 -12.65 3.65 7.03
N SER A 351 -12.41 2.44 7.49
CA SER A 351 -12.88 1.21 6.86
C SER A 351 -13.95 0.52 7.71
N ALA A 352 -14.78 -0.28 7.04
CA ALA A 352 -15.73 -1.16 7.70
C ALA A 352 -15.74 -2.52 7.00
N THR A 353 -16.06 -3.56 7.74
CA THR A 353 -16.23 -4.92 7.21
C THR A 353 -17.64 -5.39 7.51
N VAL A 354 -18.44 -5.53 6.47
CA VAL A 354 -19.80 -6.08 6.56
C VAL A 354 -19.72 -7.58 6.34
N ALA A 355 -20.17 -8.35 7.30
CA ALA A 355 -20.36 -9.80 7.19
C ALA A 355 -21.85 -10.11 6.99
N THR A 356 -22.19 -10.85 5.94
CA THR A 356 -23.56 -11.26 5.65
C THR A 356 -23.61 -12.63 5.00
N SER A 357 -24.70 -13.36 5.25
CA SER A 357 -25.06 -14.60 4.55
C SER A 357 -26.45 -14.49 3.91
N ASP A 358 -27.02 -13.30 3.84
CA ASP A 358 -28.38 -13.03 3.38
C ASP A 358 -28.47 -13.09 1.86
N ASP A 359 -29.31 -14.00 1.34
CA ASP A 359 -29.49 -14.19 -0.10
C ASP A 359 -30.09 -12.98 -0.83
N GLU A 360 -30.85 -12.14 -0.14
CA GLU A 360 -31.38 -10.91 -0.75
C GLU A 360 -30.26 -9.89 -0.98
N ILE A 361 -29.39 -9.68 0.00
CA ILE A 361 -28.20 -8.82 -0.11
C ILE A 361 -27.26 -9.35 -1.20
N ILE A 362 -27.02 -10.66 -1.22
CA ILE A 362 -26.17 -11.28 -2.25
C ILE A 362 -26.71 -11.02 -3.67
N ARG A 363 -28.03 -11.02 -3.87
CA ARG A 363 -28.60 -10.68 -5.18
C ARG A 363 -28.30 -9.24 -5.61
N TYR A 364 -28.34 -8.26 -4.70
CA TYR A 364 -27.94 -6.87 -5.02
C TYR A 364 -26.47 -6.79 -5.40
N ILE A 365 -25.59 -7.48 -4.66
CA ILE A 365 -24.16 -7.59 -5.00
C ILE A 365 -23.99 -8.18 -6.40
N MET A 366 -24.66 -9.31 -6.70
CA MET A 366 -24.57 -9.98 -8.01
C MET A 366 -25.11 -9.11 -9.15
N ASN A 367 -26.11 -8.27 -8.90
CA ASN A 367 -26.63 -7.33 -9.90
C ASN A 367 -25.56 -6.31 -10.33
N ILE A 368 -24.64 -5.95 -9.44
CA ILE A 368 -23.54 -5.00 -9.71
C ILE A 368 -22.34 -5.72 -10.31
N CYS A 369 -21.78 -6.70 -9.61
CA CYS A 369 -20.52 -7.34 -10.03
C CYS A 369 -20.71 -8.51 -11.00
N LYS A 370 -21.95 -8.93 -11.30
CA LYS A 370 -22.30 -10.03 -12.24
C LYS A 370 -21.67 -11.38 -11.87
N ARG A 371 -21.32 -11.57 -10.60
CA ARG A 371 -20.67 -12.78 -10.07
C ARG A 371 -21.23 -13.10 -8.69
N ASP A 372 -21.36 -14.38 -8.36
CA ASP A 372 -21.70 -14.82 -7.00
C ASP A 372 -20.43 -14.79 -6.14
N PRO A 373 -20.37 -13.99 -5.07
CA PRO A 373 -19.20 -13.90 -4.21
C PRO A 373 -18.86 -15.21 -3.48
N ARG A 374 -19.83 -16.10 -3.32
CA ARG A 374 -19.64 -17.38 -2.61
C ARG A 374 -18.90 -18.45 -3.43
N MET A 375 -18.59 -18.18 -4.69
CA MET A 375 -17.91 -19.13 -5.57
C MET A 375 -16.39 -19.25 -5.33
N GLY A 376 -15.82 -18.51 -4.39
CA GLY A 376 -14.38 -18.53 -4.12
C GLY A 376 -13.50 -17.95 -5.23
N LYS A 377 -14.10 -17.22 -6.16
CA LYS A 377 -13.44 -16.60 -7.32
C LYS A 377 -13.44 -15.07 -7.23
N VAL A 378 -12.74 -14.44 -8.15
CA VAL A 378 -12.78 -12.97 -8.31
C VAL A 378 -14.23 -12.50 -8.35
N THR A 379 -14.59 -11.57 -7.47
CA THR A 379 -15.95 -11.01 -7.37
C THR A 379 -16.00 -9.60 -7.93
N THR A 380 -15.59 -8.58 -7.19
CA THR A 380 -15.55 -7.21 -7.70
C THR A 380 -14.34 -6.94 -8.58
N GLY A 381 -13.27 -7.70 -8.40
CA GLY A 381 -11.99 -7.52 -9.09
C GLY A 381 -11.19 -6.33 -8.60
N GLY A 382 -11.62 -5.70 -7.54
CA GLY A 382 -11.09 -4.49 -6.97
C GLY A 382 -12.23 -3.60 -6.46
N ILE A 383 -11.96 -2.32 -6.36
CA ILE A 383 -12.86 -1.35 -5.74
C ILE A 383 -14.01 -0.95 -6.67
N VAL A 384 -15.24 -1.03 -6.18
CA VAL A 384 -16.42 -0.41 -6.76
C VAL A 384 -16.64 0.94 -6.09
N THR A 385 -16.46 2.02 -6.83
CA THR A 385 -16.63 3.38 -6.31
C THR A 385 -18.08 3.82 -6.44
N VAL A 386 -18.64 4.36 -5.36
CA VAL A 386 -19.97 4.97 -5.37
C VAL A 386 -19.83 6.43 -5.81
N LYS A 387 -20.05 6.70 -7.10
CA LYS A 387 -19.83 8.05 -7.68
C LYS A 387 -20.75 9.11 -7.07
N ASP A 388 -21.96 8.75 -6.67
CA ASP A 388 -22.89 9.66 -6.01
C ASP A 388 -22.44 10.12 -4.61
N SER A 389 -21.49 9.43 -4.01
CA SER A 389 -20.97 9.74 -2.66
C SER A 389 -19.71 10.61 -2.66
N THR A 390 -19.22 11.07 -3.81
CA THR A 390 -17.93 11.76 -3.92
C THR A 390 -17.87 13.07 -3.12
N GLU A 391 -18.99 13.78 -3.00
CA GLU A 391 -19.10 15.00 -2.18
C GLU A 391 -19.50 14.72 -0.72
N ASN A 392 -19.88 13.48 -0.41
CA ASN A 392 -20.25 12.96 0.88
C ASN A 392 -19.13 12.10 1.47
N TRP A 393 -19.38 10.85 1.85
CA TRP A 393 -18.35 9.96 2.40
C TRP A 393 -17.24 9.59 1.41
N TYR A 394 -17.46 9.71 0.12
CA TYR A 394 -16.62 9.15 -0.93
C TYR A 394 -16.44 7.64 -0.73
N LEU A 395 -17.58 6.97 -0.60
CA LEU A 395 -17.65 5.55 -0.27
C LEU A 395 -17.20 4.70 -1.45
N SER A 396 -16.38 3.70 -1.13
CA SER A 396 -16.02 2.62 -2.04
C SER A 396 -16.10 1.29 -1.32
N TRP A 397 -16.30 0.21 -2.08
CA TRP A 397 -16.39 -1.13 -1.51
C TRP A 397 -15.78 -2.19 -2.41
N THR A 398 -15.37 -3.32 -1.83
CA THR A 398 -14.82 -4.46 -2.57
C THR A 398 -15.14 -5.77 -1.89
N ILE A 399 -15.23 -6.81 -2.69
CA ILE A 399 -15.31 -8.20 -2.24
C ILE A 399 -14.18 -8.96 -2.92
N ASN A 400 -13.18 -9.35 -2.15
CA ASN A 400 -12.12 -10.24 -2.59
C ASN A 400 -12.63 -11.68 -2.70
N ARG A 401 -11.79 -12.63 -3.12
CA ARG A 401 -12.12 -14.05 -3.12
C ARG A 401 -12.56 -14.48 -1.73
N GLN A 402 -13.64 -15.24 -1.64
CA GLN A 402 -14.16 -15.77 -0.38
C GLN A 402 -13.78 -17.26 -0.21
N PRO A 403 -13.53 -17.73 0.99
CA PRO A 403 -13.52 -16.97 2.23
C PRO A 403 -12.28 -16.07 2.33
N GLN A 404 -12.45 -14.89 2.94
CA GLN A 404 -11.34 -13.95 3.19
C GLN A 404 -10.54 -14.32 4.44
N PHE A 405 -11.16 -15.03 5.37
CA PHE A 405 -10.55 -15.62 6.56
C PHE A 405 -10.82 -17.12 6.58
N LYS A 406 -9.82 -17.93 6.95
CA LYS A 406 -9.99 -19.40 7.07
C LYS A 406 -11.08 -19.81 8.06
N SER A 407 -11.31 -18.98 9.07
CA SER A 407 -12.35 -19.19 10.09
C SER A 407 -13.74 -18.67 9.69
N GLN A 408 -13.89 -18.12 8.49
CA GLN A 408 -15.15 -17.62 7.96
C GLN A 408 -16.06 -18.77 7.54
N ASP A 409 -17.36 -18.67 7.86
CA ASP A 409 -18.35 -19.63 7.40
C ASP A 409 -18.46 -19.65 5.87
N LYS A 410 -18.70 -20.83 5.29
CA LYS A 410 -18.71 -21.04 3.83
C LYS A 410 -19.72 -20.17 3.07
N ASN A 411 -20.87 -19.86 3.70
CA ASN A 411 -21.93 -19.06 3.09
C ASN A 411 -21.81 -17.58 3.41
N MET A 412 -20.93 -17.21 4.32
CA MET A 412 -20.69 -15.83 4.70
C MET A 412 -19.87 -15.10 3.62
N VAL A 413 -20.24 -13.87 3.35
CA VAL A 413 -19.49 -12.95 2.47
C VAL A 413 -19.03 -11.78 3.31
N LEU A 414 -17.77 -11.43 3.18
CA LEU A 414 -17.17 -10.23 3.78
C LEU A 414 -17.03 -9.15 2.71
N VAL A 415 -17.62 -7.99 2.98
CA VAL A 415 -17.51 -6.80 2.13
C VAL A 415 -16.66 -5.79 2.86
N TRP A 416 -15.58 -5.36 2.24
CA TRP A 416 -14.77 -4.26 2.76
C TRP A 416 -15.25 -2.94 2.18
N LEU A 417 -15.48 -1.97 3.06
CA LEU A 417 -15.88 -0.61 2.74
C LEU A 417 -14.79 0.35 3.20
N TYR A 418 -14.63 1.46 2.50
CA TYR A 418 -13.82 2.56 3.01
C TYR A 418 -14.32 3.92 2.53
N SER A 419 -14.01 4.95 3.30
CA SER A 419 -14.34 6.35 3.01
C SER A 419 -13.09 7.21 3.10
N LEU A 420 -12.94 8.14 2.16
CA LEU A 420 -11.90 9.17 2.17
C LEU A 420 -12.36 10.48 2.83
N ASN A 421 -13.67 10.68 3.04
CA ASN A 421 -14.25 11.88 3.65
C ASN A 421 -14.99 11.53 4.95
N THR A 422 -14.26 11.08 5.96
CA THR A 422 -14.85 10.54 7.20
C THR A 422 -15.61 11.55 8.04
N ASN A 423 -15.38 12.85 7.84
CA ASN A 423 -15.99 13.98 8.56
C ASN A 423 -17.24 14.57 7.88
N LYS A 424 -17.63 14.04 6.71
CA LYS A 424 -18.84 14.47 6.00
C LYS A 424 -20.02 13.56 6.28
N GLU A 425 -21.23 14.08 6.09
CA GLU A 425 -22.47 13.28 6.16
C GLU A 425 -22.58 12.33 4.95
N GLY A 426 -23.22 11.18 5.16
CA GLY A 426 -23.58 10.24 4.11
C GLY A 426 -24.74 10.73 3.25
N ASN A 427 -24.98 10.03 2.16
CA ASN A 427 -26.14 10.30 1.29
C ASN A 427 -27.45 9.88 1.95
N TYR A 428 -27.47 8.73 2.60
CA TYR A 428 -28.63 8.18 3.33
C TYR A 428 -28.53 8.44 4.83
N VAL A 429 -27.39 8.12 5.44
CA VAL A 429 -27.10 8.36 6.87
C VAL A 429 -26.59 9.78 7.04
N LYS A 430 -27.40 10.65 7.65
CA LYS A 430 -27.07 12.07 7.86
C LYS A 430 -26.16 12.27 9.08
N LYS A 431 -24.97 11.64 9.01
CA LYS A 431 -23.97 11.62 10.08
C LYS A 431 -22.58 11.44 9.46
N ALA A 432 -21.54 11.98 10.10
CA ALA A 432 -20.17 11.75 9.67
C ALA A 432 -19.79 10.27 9.86
N MET A 433 -19.12 9.65 8.86
CA MET A 433 -18.83 8.22 8.94
C MET A 433 -18.04 7.85 10.19
N ARG A 434 -17.09 8.70 10.61
CA ARG A 434 -16.24 8.47 11.80
C ARG A 434 -17.02 8.35 13.10
N ASP A 435 -18.23 8.90 13.14
CA ASP A 435 -19.12 8.89 14.33
C ASP A 435 -20.18 7.78 14.24
N CYS A 436 -20.21 7.02 13.14
CA CYS A 436 -21.22 5.99 12.89
C CYS A 436 -20.88 4.66 13.54
N THR A 437 -21.93 3.95 13.98
CA THR A 437 -21.87 2.53 14.33
C THR A 437 -21.73 1.69 13.06
N GLY A 438 -21.35 0.42 13.20
CA GLY A 438 -21.31 -0.51 12.08
C GLY A 438 -22.66 -0.66 11.38
N GLU A 439 -23.76 -0.72 12.14
CA GLU A 439 -25.12 -0.80 11.56
C GLU A 439 -25.44 0.44 10.71
N GLU A 440 -25.09 1.64 11.15
CA GLU A 440 -25.31 2.88 10.39
C GLU A 440 -24.51 2.87 9.08
N ILE A 441 -23.24 2.43 9.11
CA ILE A 441 -22.43 2.30 7.88
C ILE A 441 -23.01 1.25 6.94
N CYS A 442 -23.49 0.14 7.47
CA CYS A 442 -24.16 -0.88 6.67
C CYS A 442 -25.41 -0.33 5.96
N ARG A 443 -26.21 0.50 6.63
CA ARG A 443 -27.39 1.17 6.04
C ARG A 443 -27.02 2.04 4.83
N GLU A 444 -25.97 2.84 4.95
CA GLU A 444 -25.45 3.66 3.85
C GLU A 444 -25.04 2.80 2.66
N TRP A 445 -24.30 1.73 2.92
CA TRP A 445 -23.88 0.81 1.85
C TRP A 445 -25.06 0.10 1.18
N LEU A 446 -26.05 -0.41 1.97
CA LEU A 446 -27.24 -1.05 1.43
C LEU A 446 -28.05 -0.11 0.52
N TYR A 447 -28.16 1.17 0.92
CA TYR A 447 -28.76 2.20 0.08
C TYR A 447 -28.04 2.30 -1.28
N HIS A 448 -26.71 2.35 -1.25
CA HIS A 448 -25.90 2.52 -2.45
C HIS A 448 -25.83 1.29 -3.37
N ILE A 449 -26.12 0.10 -2.87
CA ILE A 449 -26.25 -1.10 -3.72
C ILE A 449 -27.68 -1.33 -4.24
N GLY A 450 -28.62 -0.45 -3.90
CA GLY A 450 -29.97 -0.41 -4.45
C GLY A 450 -31.03 -1.18 -3.65
N VAL A 451 -30.77 -1.43 -2.36
CA VAL A 451 -31.79 -1.99 -1.46
C VAL A 451 -32.91 -0.96 -1.25
N PRO A 452 -34.21 -1.34 -1.38
CA PRO A 452 -35.32 -0.44 -1.10
C PRO A 452 -35.26 0.11 0.33
N THR A 453 -35.55 1.42 0.47
CA THR A 453 -35.35 2.15 1.74
C THR A 453 -36.13 1.54 2.92
N GLU A 454 -37.32 0.99 2.66
CA GLU A 454 -38.14 0.32 3.67
C GLU A 454 -37.53 -0.97 4.23
N LYS A 455 -36.56 -1.58 3.53
CA LYS A 455 -35.89 -2.82 3.93
C LYS A 455 -34.55 -2.58 4.59
N ILE A 456 -33.91 -1.45 4.35
CA ILE A 456 -32.52 -1.16 4.76
C ILE A 456 -32.31 -1.40 6.27
N ASN A 457 -33.17 -0.83 7.11
CA ASN A 457 -33.04 -0.94 8.57
C ASN A 457 -33.14 -2.38 9.05
N ALA A 458 -34.07 -3.15 8.50
CA ALA A 458 -34.27 -4.54 8.88
C ALA A 458 -33.07 -5.42 8.45
N LEU A 459 -32.59 -5.26 7.24
CA LEU A 459 -31.44 -6.01 6.70
C LEU A 459 -30.15 -5.64 7.42
N ALA A 460 -29.85 -4.36 7.63
CA ALA A 460 -28.65 -3.94 8.36
C ALA A 460 -28.60 -4.50 9.78
N LYS A 461 -29.74 -4.52 10.47
CA LYS A 461 -29.83 -4.98 11.86
C LYS A 461 -29.81 -6.50 12.00
N ASN A 462 -30.54 -7.23 11.12
CA ASN A 462 -30.84 -8.65 11.32
C ASN A 462 -30.01 -9.59 10.44
N SER A 463 -29.49 -9.07 9.31
CA SER A 463 -28.81 -9.89 8.29
C SER A 463 -27.33 -9.54 8.13
N CYS A 464 -26.84 -8.52 8.82
CA CYS A 464 -25.45 -8.06 8.74
C CYS A 464 -24.82 -7.95 10.12
N ASN A 465 -23.51 -8.19 10.17
CA ASN A 465 -22.66 -7.80 11.28
C ASN A 465 -21.51 -6.96 10.75
N THR A 466 -21.39 -5.72 11.21
CA THR A 466 -20.44 -4.75 10.65
C THR A 466 -19.48 -4.28 11.72
N THR A 467 -18.20 -4.47 11.48
CA THR A 467 -17.11 -3.92 12.29
C THR A 467 -16.52 -2.71 11.61
N THR A 468 -15.94 -1.79 12.38
CA THR A 468 -15.38 -0.56 11.85
C THR A 468 -13.96 -0.31 12.35
N CYS A 469 -13.16 0.38 11.56
CA CYS A 469 -11.80 0.76 11.92
C CYS A 469 -11.50 2.16 11.39
N TYR A 470 -11.34 3.12 12.31
CA TYR A 470 -10.84 4.45 12.00
C TYR A 470 -9.32 4.47 12.14
N MET A 471 -8.63 4.96 11.11
CA MET A 471 -7.17 4.98 11.05
C MET A 471 -6.68 6.42 10.86
N PRO A 472 -6.18 7.08 11.92
CA PRO A 472 -5.80 8.49 11.88
C PRO A 472 -4.70 8.83 10.87
N TYR A 473 -3.75 7.92 10.68
CA TYR A 473 -2.53 8.16 9.92
C TYR A 473 -2.40 7.34 8.63
N ILE A 474 -3.50 6.76 8.16
CA ILE A 474 -3.45 5.80 7.04
C ILE A 474 -2.89 6.42 5.75
N ASN A 475 -3.11 7.71 5.51
CA ASN A 475 -2.59 8.46 4.37
C ASN A 475 -1.43 9.42 4.74
N ALA A 476 -0.86 9.30 5.93
CA ALA A 476 0.23 10.16 6.40
C ALA A 476 1.42 10.22 5.42
N PHE A 477 1.73 9.12 4.77
CA PHE A 477 2.82 9.03 3.81
C PHE A 477 2.59 9.84 2.52
N PHE A 478 1.36 10.31 2.25
CA PHE A 478 1.05 11.19 1.12
C PHE A 478 1.14 12.68 1.45
N GLN A 479 1.55 13.06 2.65
CA GLN A 479 1.75 14.46 2.98
C GLN A 479 2.80 15.11 2.05
N PRO A 480 2.57 16.34 1.57
CA PRO A 480 3.57 17.11 0.83
C PRO A 480 4.85 17.23 1.66
N ARG A 481 5.99 16.89 1.08
CA ARG A 481 7.24 16.75 1.80
C ARG A 481 8.47 17.02 0.92
N LYS A 482 9.60 17.19 1.57
CA LYS A 482 10.92 17.08 0.94
C LYS A 482 11.42 15.63 1.00
N GLU A 483 12.35 15.28 0.14
CA GLU A 483 12.99 13.97 0.19
C GLU A 483 13.60 13.71 1.57
N SER A 484 14.28 14.71 2.15
CA SER A 484 14.94 14.63 3.46
C SER A 484 14.00 14.50 4.66
N ASP A 485 12.69 14.68 4.51
CA ASP A 485 11.74 14.47 5.61
C ASP A 485 11.60 13.00 6.02
N ARG A 486 12.03 12.06 5.16
CA ARG A 486 12.25 10.67 5.54
C ARG A 486 13.74 10.40 5.70
N PRO A 487 14.17 9.65 6.73
CA PRO A 487 15.57 9.24 6.83
C PRO A 487 15.91 8.25 5.71
N LYS A 488 17.14 8.26 5.23
CA LYS A 488 17.66 7.18 4.39
C LYS A 488 17.53 5.85 5.15
N VAL A 489 17.38 4.74 4.43
CA VAL A 489 17.38 3.39 5.05
C VAL A 489 18.60 3.22 5.95
N VAL A 490 19.78 3.52 5.45
CA VAL A 490 20.99 3.63 6.30
C VAL A 490 21.48 5.08 6.19
N PRO A 491 21.31 5.89 7.25
CA PRO A 491 21.81 7.27 7.28
C PRO A 491 23.33 7.35 7.12
N ASP A 492 23.80 8.44 6.54
CA ASP A 492 25.24 8.66 6.36
C ASP A 492 25.96 8.63 7.71
N GLY A 493 26.99 7.80 7.82
CA GLY A 493 27.74 7.56 9.06
C GLY A 493 27.11 6.59 10.05
N ALA A 494 25.93 6.03 9.77
CA ALA A 494 25.35 4.97 10.58
C ALA A 494 26.21 3.70 10.51
N VAL A 495 26.57 3.17 11.68
CA VAL A 495 27.46 2.00 11.80
C VAL A 495 26.66 0.71 11.95
N ASN A 496 25.63 0.74 12.80
CA ASN A 496 24.95 -0.46 13.25
C ASN A 496 23.41 -0.32 13.33
N PHE A 497 22.84 0.68 12.67
CA PHE A 497 21.39 0.83 12.65
C PHE A 497 20.87 1.28 11.28
N ALA A 498 19.61 0.96 11.02
CA ALA A 498 18.88 1.34 9.83
C ALA A 498 17.43 1.71 10.15
N PHE A 499 16.82 2.58 9.33
CA PHE A 499 15.38 2.82 9.32
C PHE A 499 14.72 1.96 8.24
N ILE A 500 13.57 1.38 8.54
CA ILE A 500 12.84 0.48 7.65
C ILE A 500 11.34 0.80 7.64
N GLY A 501 10.65 0.37 6.60
CA GLY A 501 9.19 0.55 6.44
C GLY A 501 8.81 1.75 5.59
N GLN A 502 7.56 2.17 5.68
CA GLN A 502 6.95 3.18 4.80
C GLN A 502 7.52 4.61 4.99
N PHE A 503 8.19 4.86 6.10
CA PHE A 503 8.74 6.18 6.44
C PHE A 503 10.28 6.24 6.39
N ALA A 504 10.93 5.23 5.84
CA ALA A 504 12.32 5.31 5.40
C ALA A 504 12.38 5.62 3.90
N GLU A 505 13.39 6.38 3.45
CA GLU A 505 13.53 6.77 2.05
C GLU A 505 14.31 5.73 1.25
N THR A 506 13.69 5.12 0.26
CA THR A 506 14.36 4.31 -0.76
C THR A 506 14.02 4.88 -2.15
N PRO A 507 15.02 5.01 -3.04
CA PRO A 507 14.80 5.66 -4.33
C PRO A 507 13.98 4.79 -5.29
N ARG A 508 13.26 5.46 -6.19
CA ARG A 508 12.57 4.88 -7.35
C ARG A 508 11.36 4.00 -7.06
N ASP A 509 11.09 3.62 -5.81
CA ASP A 509 9.91 2.85 -5.45
C ASP A 509 8.83 3.75 -4.84
N THR A 510 7.64 3.20 -4.68
CA THR A 510 6.47 3.93 -4.18
C THR A 510 6.01 3.42 -2.84
N ILE A 511 5.80 4.34 -1.92
CA ILE A 511 5.21 4.10 -0.61
C ILE A 511 3.83 3.44 -0.72
N PHE A 512 3.27 2.99 0.39
CA PHE A 512 1.97 2.31 0.50
C PHE A 512 1.91 0.96 -0.19
N THR A 513 3.02 0.45 -0.67
CA THR A 513 3.11 -0.89 -1.25
C THR A 513 3.78 -1.87 -0.28
N THR A 514 3.42 -3.14 -0.38
CA THR A 514 4.10 -4.22 0.36
C THR A 514 5.57 -4.29 -0.04
N GLU A 515 5.84 -4.14 -1.33
CA GLU A 515 7.19 -4.12 -1.88
C GLU A 515 8.09 -3.07 -1.24
N TYR A 516 7.61 -1.82 -1.08
CA TYR A 516 8.40 -0.74 -0.48
C TYR A 516 8.91 -1.10 0.93
N SER A 517 8.00 -1.63 1.77
CA SER A 517 8.38 -2.07 3.10
C SER A 517 9.41 -3.19 3.07
N MET A 518 9.20 -4.20 2.21
CA MET A 518 10.10 -5.33 2.10
C MET A 518 11.46 -4.94 1.51
N ARG A 519 11.48 -4.02 0.55
CA ARG A 519 12.68 -3.47 -0.05
C ARG A 519 13.55 -2.75 0.97
N THR A 520 12.97 -1.92 1.84
CA THR A 520 13.73 -1.26 2.92
C THR A 520 14.34 -2.26 3.89
N GLY A 521 13.64 -3.37 4.17
CA GLY A 521 14.16 -4.48 4.97
C GLY A 521 15.38 -5.16 4.34
N MET A 522 15.30 -5.50 3.05
CA MET A 522 16.42 -6.09 2.32
C MET A 522 17.60 -5.13 2.22
N GLU A 523 17.33 -3.88 1.84
CA GLU A 523 18.32 -2.81 1.68
C GLU A 523 19.12 -2.59 2.97
N SER A 524 18.44 -2.53 4.11
CA SER A 524 19.05 -2.32 5.41
C SER A 524 20.03 -3.44 5.78
N VAL A 525 19.63 -4.70 5.56
CA VAL A 525 20.49 -5.87 5.84
C VAL A 525 21.71 -5.90 4.93
N TYR A 526 21.50 -5.71 3.63
CA TYR A 526 22.57 -5.76 2.64
C TYR A 526 23.60 -4.65 2.85
N THR A 527 23.14 -3.46 3.26
CA THR A 527 24.05 -2.34 3.55
C THR A 527 24.83 -2.55 4.85
N LEU A 528 24.16 -2.96 5.95
CA LEU A 528 24.83 -3.09 7.25
C LEU A 528 25.76 -4.30 7.34
N LEU A 529 25.52 -5.34 6.55
CA LEU A 529 26.35 -6.54 6.50
C LEU A 529 27.30 -6.59 5.29
N ASP A 530 27.26 -5.56 4.42
CA ASP A 530 28.05 -5.50 3.19
C ASP A 530 27.85 -6.73 2.28
N ILE A 531 26.59 -7.12 2.08
CA ILE A 531 26.25 -8.28 1.25
C ILE A 531 26.34 -7.90 -0.24
N ASP A 532 27.20 -8.58 -0.98
CA ASP A 532 27.52 -8.27 -2.38
C ASP A 532 26.46 -8.76 -3.39
N ARG A 533 25.36 -9.34 -2.94
CA ARG A 533 24.32 -9.85 -3.86
C ARG A 533 23.59 -8.74 -4.60
N GLY A 534 23.50 -7.57 -4.02
CA GLY A 534 22.79 -6.42 -4.59
C GLY A 534 21.27 -6.46 -4.38
N VAL A 535 20.69 -5.29 -4.15
CA VAL A 535 19.23 -5.15 -4.08
C VAL A 535 18.68 -5.03 -5.51
N PRO A 536 17.66 -5.82 -5.91
CA PRO A 536 17.07 -5.72 -7.24
C PRO A 536 16.61 -4.30 -7.55
N GLU A 537 16.90 -3.82 -8.76
CA GLU A 537 16.40 -2.52 -9.19
C GLU A 537 14.87 -2.55 -9.26
N VAL A 538 14.24 -1.41 -8.92
CA VAL A 538 12.83 -1.20 -9.23
C VAL A 538 12.65 -1.20 -10.74
N TRP A 539 11.74 -2.01 -11.26
CA TRP A 539 11.53 -2.09 -12.70
C TRP A 539 11.16 -0.73 -13.29
N GLY A 540 12.03 -0.26 -14.18
CA GLY A 540 11.96 1.10 -14.73
C GLY A 540 11.10 1.19 -15.99
N SER A 541 9.83 0.80 -15.96
CA SER A 541 8.93 0.83 -17.13
C SER A 541 8.86 2.19 -17.81
N LYS A 542 9.07 3.28 -17.07
CA LYS A 542 9.16 4.64 -17.60
C LYS A 542 10.29 4.87 -18.62
N TYR A 543 11.25 3.96 -18.71
CA TYR A 543 12.34 4.02 -19.69
C TYR A 543 12.05 3.22 -20.95
N PHE A 544 10.94 2.50 -21.00
CA PHE A 544 10.54 1.70 -22.17
C PHE A 544 9.61 2.50 -23.07
N VAL A 545 10.09 2.82 -24.26
CA VAL A 545 9.34 3.63 -25.23
C VAL A 545 7.97 3.03 -25.55
N ARG A 546 7.86 1.70 -25.68
CA ARG A 546 6.58 1.02 -25.92
C ARG A 546 5.55 1.30 -24.83
N GLU A 547 5.96 1.24 -23.56
CA GLU A 547 5.06 1.52 -22.43
C GLU A 547 4.63 2.99 -22.40
N LEU A 548 5.54 3.91 -22.72
CA LEU A 548 5.20 5.33 -22.80
C LEU A 548 4.23 5.63 -23.95
N LEU A 549 4.44 5.05 -25.13
CA LEU A 549 3.52 5.19 -26.27
C LEU A 549 2.15 4.58 -25.97
N ARG A 550 2.12 3.41 -25.31
CA ARG A 550 0.90 2.78 -24.84
C ARG A 550 0.17 3.68 -23.83
N ALA A 551 0.88 4.27 -22.88
CA ALA A 551 0.29 5.22 -21.95
C ALA A 551 -0.33 6.44 -22.67
N CYS A 552 0.35 6.98 -23.68
CA CYS A 552 -0.21 8.04 -24.52
C CYS A 552 -1.50 7.60 -25.23
N TYR A 553 -1.55 6.40 -25.79
CA TYR A 553 -2.74 5.87 -26.46
C TYR A 553 -3.93 5.74 -25.51
N TYR A 554 -3.71 5.26 -24.30
CA TYR A 554 -4.77 5.19 -23.28
C TYR A 554 -5.18 6.57 -22.76
N ALA A 555 -4.24 7.50 -22.61
CA ALA A 555 -4.53 8.87 -22.18
C ALA A 555 -5.45 9.64 -23.15
N ILE A 556 -5.51 9.22 -24.40
CA ILE A 556 -6.39 9.78 -25.45
C ILE A 556 -7.59 8.86 -25.76
N ASP A 557 -8.00 8.03 -24.81
CA ASP A 557 -9.13 7.11 -24.92
C ASP A 557 -9.06 6.19 -26.14
N LYS A 558 -7.86 5.69 -26.45
CA LYS A 558 -7.58 4.73 -27.54
C LYS A 558 -7.93 5.23 -28.93
N LYS A 559 -7.78 6.53 -29.15
CA LYS A 559 -7.98 7.13 -30.48
C LYS A 559 -6.63 7.28 -31.18
N PRO A 560 -6.57 7.07 -32.51
CA PRO A 560 -5.40 7.47 -33.29
C PRO A 560 -5.12 8.96 -33.11
N ILE A 561 -3.86 9.35 -33.15
CA ILE A 561 -3.46 10.76 -32.96
C ILE A 561 -4.03 11.67 -34.05
N THR A 562 -4.41 11.12 -35.20
CA THR A 562 -5.08 11.78 -36.31
C THR A 562 -6.49 12.24 -35.97
N ASP A 563 -7.15 11.55 -35.04
CA ASP A 563 -8.57 11.77 -34.68
C ASP A 563 -8.73 12.75 -33.51
N ILE A 564 -7.61 13.22 -32.95
CA ILE A 564 -7.62 14.19 -31.87
C ILE A 564 -7.85 15.59 -32.44
N LYS A 565 -8.56 16.43 -31.68
CA LYS A 565 -8.73 17.85 -31.99
C LYS A 565 -7.39 18.59 -31.80
N LEU A 566 -6.61 18.70 -32.88
CA LEU A 566 -5.35 19.43 -32.92
C LEU A 566 -5.55 20.81 -33.54
N SER A 567 -4.81 21.80 -33.05
CA SER A 567 -4.71 23.12 -33.68
C SER A 567 -4.02 23.01 -35.04
N PHE A 568 -4.16 24.04 -35.89
CA PHE A 568 -3.51 24.07 -37.20
C PHE A 568 -1.98 23.87 -37.14
N LYS A 569 -1.33 24.50 -36.17
CA LYS A 569 0.12 24.35 -35.95
C LYS A 569 0.51 22.91 -35.56
N GLU A 570 -0.25 22.30 -34.67
CA GLU A 570 -0.04 20.90 -34.23
C GLU A 570 -0.25 19.92 -35.39
N LYS A 571 -1.28 20.13 -36.21
CA LYS A 571 -1.52 19.32 -37.42
C LYS A 571 -0.36 19.42 -38.44
N MET A 572 0.17 20.63 -38.65
CA MET A 572 1.34 20.81 -39.51
C MET A 572 2.57 20.11 -38.94
N LEU A 573 2.82 20.27 -37.64
CA LEU A 573 3.95 19.61 -36.97
C LEU A 573 3.83 18.08 -37.07
N LEU A 574 2.64 17.55 -36.79
CA LEU A 574 2.37 16.11 -36.90
C LEU A 574 2.66 15.59 -38.31
N LYS A 575 2.20 16.30 -39.36
CA LYS A 575 2.51 15.93 -40.75
C LYS A 575 4.02 15.89 -41.03
N VAL A 576 4.77 16.84 -40.52
CA VAL A 576 6.24 16.88 -40.69
C VAL A 576 6.89 15.71 -39.97
N VAL A 577 6.49 15.44 -38.72
CA VAL A 577 7.00 14.31 -37.93
C VAL A 577 6.68 12.99 -38.64
N MET A 578 5.42 12.78 -39.03
CA MET A 578 4.99 11.56 -39.73
C MET A 578 5.75 11.32 -41.04
N LYS A 579 6.04 12.40 -41.78
CA LYS A 579 6.87 12.27 -43.00
C LYS A 579 8.30 11.84 -42.68
N LYS A 580 8.86 12.28 -41.53
CA LYS A 580 10.24 11.94 -41.12
C LYS A 580 10.35 10.51 -40.59
N VAL A 581 9.32 10.01 -39.89
CA VAL A 581 9.35 8.69 -39.29
C VAL A 581 8.90 7.59 -40.25
N LYS A 582 8.33 7.95 -41.40
CA LYS A 582 7.85 6.98 -42.38
C LYS A 582 8.93 6.00 -42.82
N GLY A 583 8.65 4.71 -42.72
CA GLY A 583 9.58 3.63 -43.07
C GLY A 583 10.68 3.35 -42.03
N THR A 584 10.57 3.95 -40.84
CA THR A 584 11.50 3.71 -39.73
C THR A 584 10.87 2.85 -38.64
N ASP A 585 11.69 2.33 -37.71
CA ASP A 585 11.22 1.60 -36.52
C ASP A 585 10.31 2.45 -35.63
N VAL A 586 10.41 3.78 -35.68
CA VAL A 586 9.52 4.67 -34.95
C VAL A 586 8.09 4.60 -35.51
N GLU A 587 7.91 4.54 -36.83
CA GLU A 587 6.60 4.32 -37.43
C GLU A 587 5.99 2.98 -36.96
N LEU A 588 6.80 1.92 -36.96
CA LEU A 588 6.36 0.60 -36.51
C LEU A 588 5.91 0.64 -35.04
N LEU A 589 6.69 1.26 -34.17
CA LEU A 589 6.32 1.42 -32.74
C LEU A 589 5.02 2.22 -32.54
N LEU A 590 4.80 3.29 -33.33
CA LEU A 590 3.59 4.07 -33.28
C LEU A 590 2.36 3.26 -33.74
N LYS A 591 2.51 2.40 -34.77
CA LYS A 591 1.47 1.46 -35.23
C LYS A 591 1.17 0.38 -34.20
N GLU A 592 2.20 -0.26 -33.65
CA GLU A 592 2.05 -1.28 -32.62
C GLU A 592 1.38 -0.74 -31.35
N SER A 593 1.58 0.53 -31.04
CA SER A 593 0.93 1.19 -29.89
C SER A 593 -0.50 1.66 -30.15
N GLY A 594 -0.98 1.60 -31.40
CA GLY A 594 -2.31 2.08 -31.81
C GLY A 594 -2.42 3.60 -31.98
N LEU A 595 -1.32 4.36 -31.87
CA LEU A 595 -1.31 5.81 -32.01
C LEU A 595 -1.49 6.28 -33.47
N ILE A 596 -1.13 5.44 -34.42
CA ILE A 596 -1.35 5.67 -35.86
C ILE A 596 -1.88 4.39 -36.52
N GLU A 597 -2.54 4.52 -37.69
CA GLU A 597 -3.02 3.42 -38.51
C GLU A 597 -1.89 2.69 -39.25
#